data_3749058c3812a91a9f2ce4dc4561ee4e
#
_entry.id   3749058c3812a91a9f2ce4dc4561ee4e
#
_cell.length_a   1.000
_cell.length_b   1.000
_cell.length_c   1.000
_cell.angle_alpha   90.00
_cell.angle_beta   90.00
_cell.angle_gamma   90.00
#
_symmetry.space_group_name_H-M   'P 1'
#
loop_
_entity.id
_entity.type
_entity.pdbx_description
1 polymer ?
#
loop_
_entity_poly.entity_id
_entity_poly.type
_entity_poly.pdbx_seq_one_letter_code
_entity_poly.pdbx_strand_id
1 'polypeptide(L)'
;MKRILVLILALAALIVSVYPLDGHVQIVASATATAAMEACYDDETDLNYYLYTPENSAEGMPLIVYLHGGSGKGRSLSLLTDVDGFPQYLQQGLIAPHAYVLLPQLPESQRGWEQVGEKLVTLIQKTVKAYSLDEKNISLTGHSMGGSGTWSLALSYSQLFARIAPLSGALRTQDVTALQNMAVWAFVGAEDTIVPPASSQNAVATLALLGVDAQITTFAGADHFDVPALTYLDDSIGLLPWLTGEGAATVGTVEQKQELPPISRNKRNRRAVPFMINKTDIFH
;
A
#
# COMPACT_ATOMS: atom_id res chain seq x y z
N MET A 1 11.46 -5.42 -35.71
CA MET A 1 10.67 -5.09 -34.51
C MET A 1 9.43 -5.98 -34.49
N LYS A 2 9.44 -7.06 -33.73
CA LYS A 2 8.31 -7.99 -33.61
C LYS A 2 7.53 -7.59 -32.35
N ARG A 3 6.32 -7.07 -32.53
CA ARG A 3 5.37 -6.84 -31.44
C ARG A 3 4.87 -8.21 -30.97
N ILE A 4 5.20 -8.60 -29.74
CA ILE A 4 4.61 -9.76 -29.11
C ILE A 4 3.28 -9.29 -28.54
N LEU A 5 2.18 -9.72 -29.18
CA LEU A 5 0.83 -9.54 -28.68
C LEU A 5 0.62 -10.61 -27.59
N VAL A 6 0.68 -10.22 -26.33
CA VAL A 6 0.32 -11.09 -25.21
C VAL A 6 -1.20 -11.08 -25.12
N LEU A 7 -1.82 -12.20 -25.51
CA LEU A 7 -3.27 -12.41 -25.39
C LEU A 7 -3.52 -12.86 -23.94
N ILE A 8 -3.99 -11.96 -23.09
CA ILE A 8 -4.40 -12.26 -21.72
C ILE A 8 -5.83 -12.81 -21.79
N LEU A 9 -6.00 -14.10 -21.50
CA LEU A 9 -7.31 -14.71 -21.26
C LEU A 9 -7.70 -14.40 -19.80
N ALA A 10 -8.40 -13.28 -19.60
CA ALA A 10 -9.12 -13.03 -18.36
C ALA A 10 -10.30 -14.01 -18.28
N LEU A 11 -10.32 -14.87 -17.26
CA LEU A 11 -11.46 -15.73 -17.00
C LEU A 11 -12.56 -14.87 -16.35
N ALA A 12 -13.44 -14.28 -17.16
CA ALA A 12 -14.60 -13.55 -16.69
C ALA A 12 -15.68 -14.55 -16.26
N ALA A 13 -16.15 -14.46 -15.01
CA ALA A 13 -17.33 -15.17 -14.58
C ALA A 13 -18.55 -14.57 -15.29
N LEU A 14 -19.21 -15.34 -16.14
CA LEU A 14 -20.39 -14.92 -16.89
C LEU A 14 -21.64 -15.11 -16.01
N ILE A 15 -22.22 -14.01 -15.52
CA ILE A 15 -23.54 -14.04 -14.89
C ILE A 15 -24.58 -13.88 -16.00
N VAL A 16 -25.33 -14.95 -16.27
CA VAL A 16 -26.43 -14.95 -17.22
C VAL A 16 -27.74 -14.71 -16.46
N SER A 17 -28.31 -13.53 -16.66
CA SER A 17 -29.65 -13.21 -16.13
C SER A 17 -30.68 -13.36 -17.26
N VAL A 18 -31.70 -14.18 -17.02
CA VAL A 18 -32.77 -14.43 -17.99
C VAL A 18 -34.03 -13.69 -17.52
N TYR A 19 -34.47 -12.71 -18.30
CA TYR A 19 -35.73 -12.00 -18.07
C TYR A 19 -36.73 -12.34 -19.17
N PRO A 20 -37.92 -12.86 -18.84
CA PRO A 20 -39.00 -13.05 -19.83
C PRO A 20 -39.73 -11.71 -20.03
N LEU A 21 -39.58 -11.11 -21.18
CA LEU A 21 -40.37 -9.96 -21.64
C LEU A 21 -40.92 -10.30 -23.04
N ASP A 22 -42.23 -10.30 -23.18
CA ASP A 22 -42.98 -10.40 -24.43
C ASP A 22 -42.62 -11.57 -25.40
N GLY A 23 -42.38 -12.75 -24.84
CA GLY A 23 -42.12 -13.96 -25.65
C GLY A 23 -40.75 -14.06 -26.26
N HIS A 24 -39.85 -13.10 -25.99
CA HIS A 24 -38.44 -13.16 -26.41
C HIS A 24 -37.56 -13.27 -25.17
N VAL A 25 -36.61 -14.24 -25.19
CA VAL A 25 -35.58 -14.38 -24.15
C VAL A 25 -34.42 -13.48 -24.54
N GLN A 26 -34.23 -12.39 -23.81
CA GLN A 26 -33.00 -11.63 -23.87
C GLN A 26 -32.00 -12.19 -22.86
N ILE A 27 -30.89 -12.68 -23.37
CA ILE A 27 -29.75 -13.11 -22.56
C ILE A 27 -28.82 -11.90 -22.44
N VAL A 28 -28.82 -11.24 -21.28
CA VAL A 28 -27.84 -10.20 -20.97
C VAL A 28 -26.69 -10.87 -20.25
N ALA A 29 -25.59 -11.05 -20.98
CA ALA A 29 -24.33 -11.49 -20.39
C ALA A 29 -23.62 -10.27 -19.80
N SER A 30 -23.61 -10.16 -18.47
CA SER A 30 -22.76 -9.21 -17.77
C SER A 30 -21.49 -9.93 -17.37
N ALA A 31 -20.37 -9.56 -17.97
CA ALA A 31 -19.07 -9.99 -17.47
C ALA A 31 -18.74 -9.10 -16.27
N THR A 32 -18.79 -9.65 -15.06
CA THR A 32 -18.18 -9.01 -13.89
C THR A 32 -16.68 -9.15 -14.05
N ALA A 33 -15.98 -8.03 -14.19
CA ALA A 33 -14.53 -8.03 -14.13
C ALA A 33 -14.10 -8.48 -12.73
N THR A 34 -13.33 -9.56 -12.65
CA THR A 34 -12.72 -9.99 -11.39
C THR A 34 -11.51 -9.12 -11.09
N ALA A 35 -11.23 -8.89 -9.82
CA ALA A 35 -10.02 -8.21 -9.39
C ALA A 35 -8.78 -8.88 -10.00
N ALA A 36 -7.85 -8.09 -10.51
CA ALA A 36 -6.64 -8.57 -11.17
C ALA A 36 -5.41 -7.82 -10.67
N MET A 37 -4.28 -8.54 -10.52
CA MET A 37 -2.98 -7.96 -10.24
C MET A 37 -2.02 -8.28 -11.38
N GLU A 38 -1.62 -7.28 -12.12
CA GLU A 38 -0.81 -7.42 -13.33
C GLU A 38 0.61 -6.92 -13.13
N ALA A 39 1.60 -7.67 -13.65
CA ALA A 39 3.00 -7.27 -13.67
C ALA A 39 3.25 -6.32 -14.84
N CYS A 40 3.78 -5.13 -14.55
CA CYS A 40 4.00 -4.06 -15.49
C CYS A 40 5.44 -3.53 -15.42
N TYR A 41 5.86 -2.86 -16.49
CA TYR A 41 7.10 -2.11 -16.57
C TYR A 41 6.82 -0.79 -17.28
N ASP A 42 7.31 0.30 -16.73
CA ASP A 42 7.26 1.62 -17.35
C ASP A 42 8.66 2.03 -17.85
N ASP A 43 8.81 2.19 -19.16
CA ASP A 43 10.08 2.46 -19.84
C ASP A 43 10.59 3.90 -19.63
N GLU A 44 9.70 4.85 -19.33
CA GLU A 44 10.08 6.23 -19.06
C GLU A 44 10.69 6.37 -17.66
N THR A 45 10.08 5.73 -16.67
CA THR A 45 10.55 5.79 -15.28
C THR A 45 11.56 4.71 -14.95
N ASP A 46 11.70 3.68 -15.80
CA ASP A 46 12.52 2.48 -15.57
C ASP A 46 12.15 1.80 -14.23
N LEU A 47 10.84 1.66 -13.99
CA LEU A 47 10.30 1.00 -12.82
C LEU A 47 9.46 -0.22 -13.19
N ASN A 48 9.71 -1.33 -12.51
CA ASN A 48 8.80 -2.46 -12.47
C ASN A 48 7.74 -2.21 -11.40
N TYR A 49 6.51 -2.66 -11.64
CA TYR A 49 5.43 -2.52 -10.67
C TYR A 49 4.36 -3.58 -10.89
N TYR A 50 3.58 -3.88 -9.84
CA TYR A 50 2.27 -4.48 -10.02
C TYR A 50 1.21 -3.39 -10.02
N LEU A 51 0.18 -3.58 -10.84
CA LEU A 51 -1.05 -2.82 -10.78
C LEU A 51 -2.20 -3.75 -10.42
N TYR A 52 -2.85 -3.47 -9.29
CA TYR A 52 -4.09 -4.12 -8.92
C TYR A 52 -5.27 -3.30 -9.42
N THR A 53 -6.15 -3.96 -10.16
CA THR A 53 -7.41 -3.41 -10.66
C THR A 53 -8.55 -4.03 -9.83
N PRO A 54 -9.39 -3.23 -9.14
CA PRO A 54 -10.48 -3.76 -8.33
C PRO A 54 -11.59 -4.35 -9.19
N GLU A 55 -12.44 -5.18 -8.57
CA GLU A 55 -13.70 -5.59 -9.18
C GLU A 55 -14.56 -4.35 -9.49
N ASN A 56 -15.28 -4.40 -10.62
CA ASN A 56 -16.16 -3.31 -11.04
C ASN A 56 -15.47 -1.95 -11.13
N SER A 57 -14.23 -1.94 -11.63
CA SER A 57 -13.44 -0.73 -11.84
C SER A 57 -14.20 0.31 -12.70
N ALA A 58 -14.09 1.59 -12.31
CA ALA A 58 -14.75 2.72 -12.97
C ALA A 58 -13.82 3.94 -13.00
N GLU A 59 -14.18 4.92 -13.82
CA GLU A 59 -13.53 6.23 -13.81
C GLU A 59 -13.75 6.94 -12.46
N GLY A 60 -12.79 7.76 -12.06
CA GLY A 60 -12.86 8.50 -10.80
C GLY A 60 -12.59 7.67 -9.55
N MET A 61 -12.15 6.42 -9.68
CA MET A 61 -11.77 5.60 -8.52
C MET A 61 -10.50 6.13 -7.83
N PRO A 62 -10.36 5.87 -6.50
CA PRO A 62 -9.15 6.23 -5.77
C PRO A 62 -7.94 5.39 -6.18
N LEU A 63 -6.75 5.92 -5.91
CA LEU A 63 -5.47 5.21 -6.06
C LEU A 63 -4.79 5.05 -4.71
N ILE A 64 -4.42 3.82 -4.36
CA ILE A 64 -3.52 3.52 -3.26
C ILE A 64 -2.14 3.23 -3.85
N VAL A 65 -1.11 3.91 -3.37
CA VAL A 65 0.29 3.62 -3.69
C VAL A 65 0.91 2.92 -2.49
N TYR A 66 1.43 1.71 -2.69
CA TYR A 66 2.07 0.93 -1.63
C TYR A 66 3.57 0.82 -1.86
N LEU A 67 4.36 1.19 -0.85
CA LEU A 67 5.81 1.11 -0.83
C LEU A 67 6.27 -0.09 -0.01
N HIS A 68 6.95 -1.03 -0.65
CA HIS A 68 7.48 -2.21 0.04
C HIS A 68 8.65 -1.92 0.97
N GLY A 69 8.91 -2.82 1.90
CA GLY A 69 10.08 -2.81 2.77
C GLY A 69 11.38 -3.26 2.07
N GLY A 70 12.45 -3.40 2.84
CA GLY A 70 13.77 -3.74 2.30
C GLY A 70 13.84 -5.05 1.51
N SER A 71 13.04 -6.04 1.88
CA SER A 71 12.97 -7.37 1.23
C SER A 71 12.39 -7.35 -0.19
N GLY A 72 11.59 -6.33 -0.55
CA GLY A 72 11.00 -6.21 -1.89
C GLY A 72 11.92 -5.58 -2.93
N LYS A 73 13.09 -5.03 -2.53
CA LYS A 73 14.07 -4.46 -3.46
C LYS A 73 14.58 -5.50 -4.45
N GLY A 74 14.75 -5.07 -5.69
CA GLY A 74 15.35 -5.97 -6.68
C GLY A 74 14.88 -5.74 -8.10
N ARG A 75 14.95 -6.82 -8.90
CA ARG A 75 14.55 -6.83 -10.31
C ARG A 75 13.43 -7.82 -10.61
N SER A 76 13.06 -8.66 -9.63
CA SER A 76 11.97 -9.62 -9.77
C SER A 76 10.79 -9.14 -8.96
N LEU A 77 9.67 -8.87 -9.62
CA LEU A 77 8.42 -8.46 -8.96
C LEU A 77 7.90 -9.51 -7.96
N SER A 78 8.24 -10.80 -8.13
CA SER A 78 7.85 -11.85 -7.18
C SER A 78 8.32 -11.56 -5.75
N LEU A 79 9.43 -10.81 -5.59
CA LEU A 79 9.91 -10.39 -4.27
C LEU A 79 8.89 -9.57 -3.48
N LEU A 80 7.93 -8.93 -4.15
CA LEU A 80 6.87 -8.16 -3.50
C LEU A 80 5.82 -9.08 -2.86
N THR A 81 5.60 -10.25 -3.43
CA THR A 81 4.56 -11.21 -3.02
C THR A 81 5.10 -12.42 -2.28
N ASP A 82 6.43 -12.59 -2.24
CA ASP A 82 7.09 -13.69 -1.54
C ASP A 82 7.22 -13.44 -0.02
N VAL A 83 6.94 -12.22 0.44
CA VAL A 83 7.00 -11.83 1.85
C VAL A 83 5.61 -11.47 2.37
N ASP A 84 5.38 -11.75 3.65
CA ASP A 84 4.13 -11.40 4.33
C ASP A 84 3.94 -9.87 4.34
N GLY A 85 2.81 -9.43 3.78
CA GLY A 85 2.52 -8.02 3.63
C GLY A 85 1.45 -7.71 2.58
N PHE A 86 1.15 -6.44 2.40
CA PHE A 86 0.06 -5.95 1.57
C PHE A 86 0.01 -6.55 0.14
N PRO A 87 1.13 -6.64 -0.63
CA PRO A 87 1.09 -7.23 -1.97
C PRO A 87 0.69 -8.72 -1.96
N GLN A 88 1.18 -9.48 -0.97
CA GLN A 88 0.82 -10.88 -0.81
C GLN A 88 -0.65 -11.03 -0.44
N TYR A 89 -1.18 -10.16 0.43
CA TYR A 89 -2.59 -10.20 0.83
C TYR A 89 -3.53 -9.90 -0.34
N LEU A 90 -3.16 -8.95 -1.22
CA LEU A 90 -3.87 -8.70 -2.48
C LEU A 90 -3.84 -9.93 -3.41
N GLN A 91 -2.64 -10.49 -3.62
CA GLN A 91 -2.47 -11.66 -4.51
C GLN A 91 -3.26 -12.88 -4.04
N GLN A 92 -3.37 -13.08 -2.72
CA GLN A 92 -4.11 -14.18 -2.12
C GLN A 92 -5.61 -13.90 -1.97
N GLY A 93 -6.07 -12.70 -2.31
CA GLY A 93 -7.47 -12.28 -2.13
C GLY A 93 -7.89 -12.17 -0.68
N LEU A 94 -6.93 -11.99 0.25
CA LEU A 94 -7.21 -11.75 1.67
C LEU A 94 -7.72 -10.33 1.91
N ILE A 95 -7.36 -9.40 1.04
CA ILE A 95 -7.87 -8.03 0.99
C ILE A 95 -8.28 -7.68 -0.44
N ALA A 96 -9.30 -6.86 -0.58
CA ALA A 96 -9.81 -6.41 -1.88
C ALA A 96 -10.28 -4.94 -1.78
N PRO A 97 -9.36 -3.97 -1.76
CA PRO A 97 -9.72 -2.57 -1.65
C PRO A 97 -10.52 -2.11 -2.87
N HIS A 98 -11.54 -1.27 -2.65
CA HIS A 98 -12.31 -0.61 -3.72
C HIS A 98 -11.50 0.57 -4.30
N ALA A 99 -10.31 0.28 -4.78
CA ALA A 99 -9.34 1.22 -5.32
C ALA A 99 -8.40 0.53 -6.30
N TYR A 100 -7.83 1.27 -7.23
CA TYR A 100 -6.60 0.81 -7.88
C TYR A 100 -5.45 0.82 -6.89
N VAL A 101 -4.53 -0.17 -7.01
CA VAL A 101 -3.32 -0.18 -6.17
C VAL A 101 -2.09 -0.26 -7.04
N LEU A 102 -1.21 0.73 -6.90
CA LEU A 102 0.09 0.76 -7.55
C LEU A 102 1.15 0.26 -6.57
N LEU A 103 1.87 -0.81 -6.95
CA LEU A 103 2.89 -1.46 -6.13
C LEU A 103 4.23 -1.41 -6.85
N PRO A 104 4.93 -0.25 -6.86
CA PRO A 104 6.22 -0.13 -7.52
C PRO A 104 7.29 -0.96 -6.84
N GLN A 105 8.31 -1.39 -7.59
CA GLN A 105 9.49 -2.04 -7.05
C GLN A 105 10.67 -1.08 -7.04
N LEU A 106 11.27 -0.88 -5.86
CA LEU A 106 12.50 -0.11 -5.73
C LEU A 106 13.68 -0.89 -6.34
N PRO A 107 14.42 -0.33 -7.31
CA PRO A 107 15.59 -0.98 -7.87
C PRO A 107 16.64 -1.33 -6.81
N GLU A 108 17.35 -2.43 -7.01
CA GLU A 108 18.34 -2.91 -6.06
C GLU A 108 19.46 -1.91 -5.75
N SER A 109 19.82 -1.08 -6.74
CA SER A 109 20.86 -0.04 -6.62
C SER A 109 20.46 1.13 -5.73
N GLN A 110 19.16 1.31 -5.43
CA GLN A 110 18.66 2.42 -4.64
C GLN A 110 18.65 2.07 -3.14
N ARG A 111 18.93 3.06 -2.28
CA ARG A 111 18.96 2.88 -0.83
C ARG A 111 17.62 3.13 -0.15
N GLY A 112 16.78 3.99 -0.73
CA GLY A 112 15.49 4.37 -0.21
C GLY A 112 14.57 4.96 -1.29
N TRP A 113 13.31 5.10 -0.96
CA TRP A 113 12.27 5.55 -1.88
C TRP A 113 12.44 7.01 -2.33
N GLU A 114 13.10 7.84 -1.50
CA GLU A 114 13.40 9.24 -1.81
C GLU A 114 14.28 9.39 -3.05
N GLN A 115 15.09 8.37 -3.37
CA GLN A 115 16.00 8.40 -4.53
C GLN A 115 15.29 8.21 -5.87
N VAL A 116 14.06 7.72 -5.85
CA VAL A 116 13.24 7.52 -7.03
C VAL A 116 11.96 8.37 -7.00
N GLY A 117 11.89 9.36 -6.13
CA GLY A 117 10.68 10.15 -5.89
C GLY A 117 10.10 10.76 -7.16
N GLU A 118 10.89 11.43 -8.00
CA GLU A 118 10.42 12.01 -9.26
C GLU A 118 9.90 10.97 -10.24
N LYS A 119 10.60 9.83 -10.35
CA LYS A 119 10.17 8.70 -11.19
C LYS A 119 8.84 8.13 -10.70
N LEU A 120 8.70 7.99 -9.38
CA LEU A 120 7.47 7.49 -8.79
C LEU A 120 6.29 8.45 -8.99
N VAL A 121 6.50 9.75 -8.83
CA VAL A 121 5.48 10.78 -9.11
C VAL A 121 5.04 10.70 -10.58
N THR A 122 5.99 10.58 -11.52
CA THR A 122 5.70 10.41 -12.94
C THR A 122 4.85 9.16 -13.18
N LEU A 123 5.22 8.02 -12.57
CA LEU A 123 4.47 6.77 -12.70
C LEU A 123 3.06 6.89 -12.12
N ILE A 124 2.89 7.53 -10.97
CA ILE A 124 1.57 7.80 -10.37
C ILE A 124 0.70 8.63 -11.33
N GLN A 125 1.23 9.74 -11.84
CA GLN A 125 0.49 10.62 -12.76
C GLN A 125 0.09 9.91 -14.06
N LYS A 126 0.97 9.08 -14.61
CA LYS A 126 0.67 8.23 -15.79
C LYS A 126 -0.45 7.23 -15.47
N THR A 127 -0.40 6.59 -14.31
CA THR A 127 -1.44 5.65 -13.87
C THR A 127 -2.79 6.35 -13.70
N VAL A 128 -2.82 7.48 -13.00
CA VAL A 128 -4.05 8.29 -12.82
C VAL A 128 -4.66 8.65 -14.16
N LYS A 129 -3.86 9.12 -15.09
CA LYS A 129 -4.32 9.50 -16.43
C LYS A 129 -4.80 8.30 -17.27
N ALA A 130 -4.05 7.19 -17.23
CA ALA A 130 -4.35 6.01 -18.06
C ALA A 130 -5.66 5.33 -17.66
N TYR A 131 -6.01 5.37 -16.38
CA TYR A 131 -7.21 4.75 -15.81
C TYR A 131 -8.29 5.75 -15.40
N SER A 132 -8.12 7.04 -15.74
CA SER A 132 -9.07 8.13 -15.40
C SER A 132 -9.41 8.15 -13.89
N LEU A 133 -8.40 8.01 -13.02
CA LEU A 133 -8.60 7.95 -11.57
C LEU A 133 -8.79 9.36 -10.96
N ASP A 134 -9.29 9.40 -9.73
CA ASP A 134 -9.43 10.66 -9.00
C ASP A 134 -8.06 11.16 -8.50
N GLU A 135 -7.52 12.18 -9.15
CA GLU A 135 -6.24 12.81 -8.81
C GLU A 135 -6.21 13.45 -7.42
N LYS A 136 -7.38 13.71 -6.82
CA LYS A 136 -7.53 14.26 -5.47
C LYS A 136 -7.65 13.20 -4.40
N ASN A 137 -7.77 11.93 -4.79
CA ASN A 137 -7.93 10.80 -3.88
C ASN A 137 -6.83 9.77 -4.07
N ILE A 138 -5.58 10.23 -3.97
CA ILE A 138 -4.38 9.41 -4.00
C ILE A 138 -3.88 9.24 -2.57
N SER A 139 -3.74 7.99 -2.12
CA SER A 139 -3.23 7.65 -0.79
C SER A 139 -1.90 6.92 -0.89
N LEU A 140 -1.01 7.16 0.08
CA LEU A 140 0.30 6.52 0.13
C LEU A 140 0.46 5.73 1.44
N THR A 141 0.87 4.48 1.32
CA THR A 141 1.15 3.61 2.48
C THR A 141 2.37 2.76 2.22
N GLY A 142 2.91 2.14 3.25
CA GLY A 142 4.06 1.25 3.12
C GLY A 142 4.62 0.85 4.47
N HIS A 143 5.41 -0.23 4.49
CA HIS A 143 5.95 -0.82 5.70
C HIS A 143 7.48 -0.71 5.75
N SER A 144 8.05 -0.49 6.95
CA SER A 144 9.50 -0.50 7.18
C SER A 144 10.21 0.59 6.34
N MET A 145 11.12 0.22 5.44
CA MET A 145 11.70 1.14 4.46
C MET A 145 10.60 1.84 3.63
N GLY A 146 9.50 1.14 3.30
CA GLY A 146 8.32 1.73 2.64
C GLY A 146 7.58 2.71 3.54
N GLY A 147 7.47 2.44 4.83
CA GLY A 147 6.91 3.38 5.81
C GLY A 147 7.75 4.66 5.94
N SER A 148 9.08 4.53 5.93
CA SER A 148 10.00 5.68 5.87
C SER A 148 9.87 6.44 4.55
N GLY A 149 9.71 5.71 3.43
CA GLY A 149 9.41 6.27 2.12
C GLY A 149 8.08 7.03 2.09
N THR A 150 7.06 6.49 2.76
CA THR A 150 5.76 7.16 2.91
C THR A 150 5.91 8.53 3.56
N TRP A 151 6.62 8.63 4.67
CA TRP A 151 6.93 9.91 5.30
C TRP A 151 7.70 10.85 4.39
N SER A 152 8.82 10.40 3.81
CA SER A 152 9.72 11.25 3.03
C SER A 152 9.09 11.76 1.73
N LEU A 153 8.35 10.89 1.01
CA LEU A 153 7.68 11.30 -0.22
C LEU A 153 6.49 12.21 0.05
N ALA A 154 5.74 11.98 1.12
CA ALA A 154 4.67 12.89 1.53
C ALA A 154 5.19 14.30 1.86
N LEU A 155 6.33 14.40 2.53
CA LEU A 155 6.99 15.70 2.79
C LEU A 155 7.45 16.38 1.50
N SER A 156 8.02 15.62 0.56
CA SER A 156 8.56 16.18 -0.68
C SER A 156 7.49 16.51 -1.72
N TYR A 157 6.37 15.79 -1.71
CA TYR A 157 5.30 15.89 -2.70
C TYR A 157 3.92 16.00 -2.03
N SER A 158 3.81 16.88 -1.04
CA SER A 158 2.64 16.98 -0.16
C SER A 158 1.33 17.31 -0.89
N GLN A 159 1.39 17.90 -2.07
CA GLN A 159 0.19 18.21 -2.88
C GLN A 159 -0.34 17.00 -3.66
N LEU A 160 0.42 15.89 -3.71
CA LEU A 160 0.04 14.71 -4.47
C LEU A 160 -0.88 13.78 -3.69
N PHE A 161 -0.74 13.73 -2.37
CA PHE A 161 -1.43 12.74 -1.54
C PHE A 161 -2.50 13.39 -0.66
N ALA A 162 -3.69 12.80 -0.65
CA ALA A 162 -4.76 13.18 0.27
C ALA A 162 -4.55 12.59 1.67
N ARG A 163 -3.98 11.37 1.74
CA ARG A 163 -3.81 10.60 2.97
C ARG A 163 -2.52 9.82 2.92
N ILE A 164 -1.91 9.62 4.09
CA ILE A 164 -0.77 8.72 4.23
C ILE A 164 -0.92 7.78 5.43
N ALA A 165 -0.51 6.53 5.23
CA ALA A 165 -0.47 5.54 6.29
C ALA A 165 0.92 4.87 6.37
N PRO A 166 1.90 5.47 7.06
CA PRO A 166 3.22 4.87 7.27
C PRO A 166 3.17 3.80 8.37
N LEU A 167 3.61 2.57 8.05
CA LEU A 167 3.71 1.45 8.97
C LEU A 167 5.18 1.21 9.35
N SER A 168 5.48 1.23 10.65
CA SER A 168 6.84 0.98 11.20
C SER A 168 7.94 1.71 10.41
N GLY A 169 7.68 2.98 10.07
CA GLY A 169 8.59 3.83 9.28
C GLY A 169 9.28 4.88 10.13
N ALA A 170 10.55 5.16 9.84
CA ALA A 170 11.29 6.25 10.48
C ALA A 170 11.11 7.56 9.71
N LEU A 171 10.79 8.63 10.43
CA LEU A 171 10.85 10.01 9.93
C LEU A 171 12.21 10.60 10.29
N ARG A 172 12.92 11.16 9.31
CA ARG A 172 14.28 11.69 9.50
C ARG A 172 14.34 13.18 9.82
N THR A 173 13.23 13.88 9.76
CA THR A 173 13.12 15.31 10.07
C THR A 173 12.10 15.54 11.18
N GLN A 174 12.22 16.65 11.90
CA GLN A 174 11.22 17.13 12.85
C GLN A 174 10.27 18.14 12.21
N ASP A 175 10.62 18.66 11.04
CA ASP A 175 9.75 19.59 10.30
C ASP A 175 8.71 18.80 9.49
N VAL A 176 7.49 18.84 9.96
CA VAL A 176 6.32 18.19 9.35
C VAL A 176 5.31 19.17 8.78
N THR A 177 5.69 20.45 8.66
CA THR A 177 4.79 21.53 8.23
C THR A 177 4.21 21.33 6.83
N ALA A 178 4.94 20.65 5.94
CA ALA A 178 4.44 20.30 4.60
C ALA A 178 3.21 19.37 4.62
N LEU A 179 2.94 18.69 5.73
CA LEU A 179 1.83 17.76 5.86
C LEU A 179 0.53 18.40 6.42
N GLN A 180 0.47 19.72 6.57
CA GLN A 180 -0.65 20.43 7.21
C GLN A 180 -2.03 20.17 6.58
N ASN A 181 -2.09 19.85 5.31
CA ASN A 181 -3.33 19.62 4.57
C ASN A 181 -3.56 18.13 4.23
N MET A 182 -2.88 17.24 4.94
CA MET A 182 -2.90 15.80 4.66
C MET A 182 -3.41 15.04 5.87
N ALA A 183 -4.30 14.06 5.66
CA ALA A 183 -4.67 13.16 6.74
C ALA A 183 -3.56 12.12 6.96
N VAL A 184 -3.20 11.87 8.22
CA VAL A 184 -2.10 10.99 8.60
C VAL A 184 -2.56 9.94 9.60
N TRP A 185 -2.35 8.67 9.29
CA TRP A 185 -2.59 7.58 10.23
C TRP A 185 -1.38 6.64 10.28
N ALA A 186 -0.52 6.80 11.30
CA ALA A 186 0.66 5.98 11.46
C ALA A 186 0.34 4.70 12.26
N PHE A 187 1.09 3.63 11.98
CA PHE A 187 0.96 2.35 12.67
C PHE A 187 2.33 1.85 13.11
N VAL A 188 2.44 1.42 14.37
CA VAL A 188 3.71 0.95 14.96
C VAL A 188 3.49 -0.20 15.93
N GLY A 189 4.48 -1.09 16.02
CA GLY A 189 4.56 -2.10 17.08
C GLY A 189 5.23 -1.52 18.33
N ALA A 190 4.68 -1.79 19.51
CA ALA A 190 5.27 -1.30 20.75
C ALA A 190 6.65 -1.93 21.04
N GLU A 191 6.89 -3.15 20.53
CA GLU A 191 8.13 -3.91 20.72
C GLU A 191 9.02 -3.90 19.45
N ASP A 192 8.76 -2.96 18.52
CA ASP A 192 9.58 -2.81 17.32
C ASP A 192 10.99 -2.31 17.68
N THR A 193 11.98 -3.21 17.57
CA THR A 193 13.40 -2.93 17.83
C THR A 193 14.19 -2.63 16.55
N ILE A 194 13.57 -2.77 15.36
CA ILE A 194 14.18 -2.49 14.07
C ILE A 194 13.98 -1.02 13.71
N VAL A 195 12.72 -0.56 13.78
CA VAL A 195 12.36 0.85 13.61
C VAL A 195 11.58 1.30 14.84
N PRO A 196 12.27 1.86 15.86
CA PRO A 196 11.64 2.26 17.12
C PRO A 196 10.45 3.19 16.89
N PRO A 197 9.31 2.99 17.58
CA PRO A 197 8.07 3.71 17.32
C PRO A 197 8.14 5.21 17.60
N ALA A 198 9.09 5.65 18.43
CA ALA A 198 9.20 7.03 18.88
C ALA A 198 9.25 8.07 17.74
N SER A 199 9.86 7.72 16.59
CA SER A 199 9.94 8.62 15.44
C SER A 199 8.55 8.97 14.90
N SER A 200 7.71 7.97 14.62
CA SER A 200 6.33 8.18 14.15
C SER A 200 5.44 8.77 15.25
N GLN A 201 5.61 8.37 16.50
CA GLN A 201 4.87 8.93 17.65
C GLN A 201 5.10 10.43 17.78
N ASN A 202 6.37 10.87 17.73
CA ASN A 202 6.72 12.28 17.81
C ASN A 202 6.20 13.08 16.60
N ALA A 203 6.28 12.52 15.40
CA ALA A 203 5.75 13.15 14.19
C ALA A 203 4.24 13.40 14.30
N VAL A 204 3.48 12.38 14.68
CA VAL A 204 2.02 12.48 14.84
C VAL A 204 1.66 13.46 15.95
N ALA A 205 2.35 13.42 17.09
CA ALA A 205 2.14 14.39 18.16
C ALA A 205 2.38 15.84 17.71
N THR A 206 3.42 16.07 16.91
CA THR A 206 3.70 17.40 16.34
C THR A 206 2.62 17.84 15.37
N LEU A 207 2.15 16.95 14.48
CA LEU A 207 1.06 17.22 13.54
C LEU A 207 -0.25 17.55 14.27
N ALA A 208 -0.58 16.81 15.32
CA ALA A 208 -1.77 17.07 16.14
C ALA A 208 -1.70 18.47 16.81
N LEU A 209 -0.52 18.88 17.29
CA LEU A 209 -0.32 20.25 17.82
C LEU A 209 -0.51 21.35 16.77
N LEU A 210 -0.26 21.03 15.50
CA LEU A 210 -0.51 21.94 14.37
C LEU A 210 -1.96 21.91 13.87
N GLY A 211 -2.83 21.12 14.51
CA GLY A 211 -4.25 20.98 14.12
C GLY A 211 -4.49 20.11 12.90
N VAL A 212 -3.51 19.28 12.53
CA VAL A 212 -3.63 18.33 11.42
C VAL A 212 -4.45 17.12 11.87
N ASP A 213 -5.26 16.55 10.97
CA ASP A 213 -5.93 15.26 11.18
C ASP A 213 -4.86 14.15 11.15
N ALA A 214 -4.27 13.91 12.32
CA ALA A 214 -3.15 12.98 12.49
C ALA A 214 -3.38 12.06 13.69
N GLN A 215 -3.25 10.77 13.47
CA GLN A 215 -3.41 9.75 14.50
C GLN A 215 -2.36 8.65 14.37
N ILE A 216 -2.15 7.91 15.45
CA ILE A 216 -1.26 6.76 15.51
C ILE A 216 -1.91 5.60 16.24
N THR A 217 -1.81 4.41 15.66
CA THR A 217 -2.15 3.15 16.32
C THR A 217 -0.87 2.46 16.76
N THR A 218 -0.77 2.16 18.07
CA THR A 218 0.34 1.41 18.63
C THR A 218 -0.16 0.04 19.07
N PHE A 219 0.35 -1.02 18.43
CA PHE A 219 -0.01 -2.39 18.75
C PHE A 219 0.82 -2.90 19.91
N ALA A 220 0.17 -3.15 21.06
CA ALA A 220 0.84 -3.69 22.25
C ALA A 220 1.38 -5.10 22.00
N GLY A 221 2.63 -5.37 22.37
CA GLY A 221 3.29 -6.67 22.20
C GLY A 221 3.65 -7.03 20.76
N ALA A 222 3.40 -6.14 19.79
CA ALA A 222 3.73 -6.38 18.39
C ALA A 222 5.17 -5.95 18.07
N ASP A 223 5.86 -6.77 17.30
CA ASP A 223 7.16 -6.45 16.75
C ASP A 223 7.03 -5.79 15.35
N HIS A 224 8.17 -5.54 14.69
CA HIS A 224 8.25 -4.94 13.37
C HIS A 224 7.44 -5.68 12.30
N PHE A 225 7.42 -7.01 12.34
CA PHE A 225 6.84 -7.86 11.31
C PHE A 225 5.36 -8.19 11.56
N ASP A 226 4.86 -7.93 12.76
CA ASP A 226 3.45 -8.14 13.10
C ASP A 226 2.55 -7.01 12.55
N VAL A 227 3.10 -5.79 12.44
CA VAL A 227 2.34 -4.57 12.11
C VAL A 227 1.55 -4.67 10.79
N PRO A 228 2.10 -5.19 9.67
CA PRO A 228 1.33 -5.29 8.43
C PRO A 228 0.07 -6.14 8.56
N ALA A 229 0.17 -7.32 9.16
CA ALA A 229 -0.98 -8.21 9.34
C ALA A 229 -2.03 -7.60 10.26
N LEU A 230 -1.62 -7.05 11.40
CA LEU A 230 -2.49 -6.37 12.35
C LEU A 230 -3.20 -5.15 11.76
N THR A 231 -2.60 -4.51 10.75
CA THR A 231 -3.13 -3.30 10.14
C THR A 231 -4.01 -3.59 8.94
N TYR A 232 -3.57 -4.46 8.02
CA TYR A 232 -4.26 -4.65 6.74
C TYR A 232 -5.28 -5.78 6.76
N LEU A 233 -5.14 -6.79 7.65
CA LEU A 233 -6.03 -7.94 7.72
C LEU A 233 -7.12 -7.79 8.79
N ASP A 234 -7.05 -6.78 9.64
CA ASP A 234 -8.06 -6.51 10.65
C ASP A 234 -9.03 -5.45 10.16
N ASP A 235 -10.18 -5.88 9.67
CA ASP A 235 -11.23 -4.99 9.16
C ASP A 235 -11.73 -4.00 10.23
N SER A 236 -11.57 -4.32 11.52
CA SER A 236 -11.98 -3.42 12.62
C SER A 236 -11.11 -2.16 12.71
N ILE A 237 -9.90 -2.19 12.18
CA ILE A 237 -9.03 -1.01 12.03
C ILE A 237 -9.64 -0.05 11.01
N GLY A 238 -10.21 -0.55 9.91
CA GLY A 238 -10.82 0.28 8.88
C GLY A 238 -9.82 1.04 8.01
N LEU A 239 -8.55 0.58 7.92
CA LEU A 239 -7.54 1.30 7.15
C LEU A 239 -7.85 1.34 5.65
N LEU A 240 -8.31 0.23 5.05
CA LEU A 240 -8.58 0.19 3.61
C LEU A 240 -9.68 1.17 3.21
N PRO A 241 -10.87 1.21 3.86
CA PRO A 241 -11.87 2.25 3.62
C PRO A 241 -11.34 3.67 3.87
N TRP A 242 -10.51 3.86 4.89
CA TRP A 242 -9.91 5.16 5.16
C TRP A 242 -8.96 5.61 4.04
N LEU A 243 -8.14 4.71 3.49
CA LEU A 243 -7.25 5.01 2.36
C LEU A 243 -8.03 5.36 1.08
N THR A 244 -9.23 4.81 0.89
CA THR A 244 -10.09 5.15 -0.26
C THR A 244 -10.96 6.39 -0.04
N GLY A 245 -10.99 6.93 1.18
CA GLY A 245 -11.84 8.05 1.54
C GLY A 245 -13.29 7.68 1.83
N GLU A 246 -13.60 6.38 1.91
CA GLU A 246 -14.95 5.86 2.20
C GLU A 246 -15.21 5.74 3.72
N GLY A 247 -14.17 5.74 4.54
CA GLY A 247 -14.25 5.61 6.00
C GLY A 247 -13.86 6.89 6.73
N ALA A 248 -14.59 7.26 7.76
CA ALA A 248 -14.09 8.18 8.77
C ALA A 248 -13.07 7.43 9.65
N ALA A 249 -11.95 8.08 9.99
CA ALA A 249 -11.04 7.52 10.98
C ALA A 249 -11.81 7.32 12.29
N THR A 250 -11.91 6.08 12.75
CA THR A 250 -12.46 5.82 14.09
C THR A 250 -11.44 6.33 15.10
N VAL A 251 -11.69 7.50 15.67
CA VAL A 251 -10.90 8.07 16.76
C VAL A 251 -11.03 7.14 17.97
N GLY A 252 -10.04 6.29 18.15
CA GLY A 252 -9.92 5.43 19.30
C GLY A 252 -8.47 5.08 19.55
N THR A 253 -7.96 5.50 20.72
CA THR A 253 -6.75 4.89 21.28
C THR A 253 -7.11 3.44 21.59
N VAL A 254 -6.90 2.55 20.63
CA VAL A 254 -7.20 1.13 20.82
C VAL A 254 -5.99 0.51 21.50
N GLU A 255 -6.04 0.45 22.84
CA GLU A 255 -5.26 -0.55 23.58
C GLU A 255 -5.89 -1.92 23.28
N GLN A 256 -5.61 -2.48 22.13
CA GLN A 256 -6.07 -3.84 21.79
C GLN A 256 -5.03 -4.86 22.22
N LYS A 257 -5.43 -5.63 23.21
CA LYS A 257 -4.88 -6.95 23.48
C LYS A 257 -5.63 -7.93 22.61
N GLN A 258 -5.18 -8.13 21.36
CA GLN A 258 -5.82 -9.07 20.45
C GLN A 258 -4.99 -10.34 20.39
N GLU A 259 -5.60 -11.47 20.78
CA GLU A 259 -5.08 -12.78 20.45
C GLU A 259 -5.26 -12.99 18.95
N LEU A 260 -4.14 -13.00 18.21
CA LEU A 260 -4.15 -13.33 16.79
C LEU A 260 -4.76 -14.73 16.59
N PRO A 261 -5.66 -14.92 15.59
CA PRO A 261 -5.98 -16.27 15.17
C PRO A 261 -4.67 -16.99 14.81
N PRO A 262 -4.55 -18.30 15.05
CA PRO A 262 -3.31 -19.04 14.79
C PRO A 262 -3.03 -19.03 13.30
N ILE A 263 -2.32 -18.01 12.82
CA ILE A 263 -1.70 -18.04 11.52
C ILE A 263 -0.69 -19.18 11.59
N SER A 264 -0.90 -20.21 10.78
CA SER A 264 0.02 -21.33 10.66
C SER A 264 1.41 -20.79 10.32
N ARG A 265 2.19 -20.50 11.37
CA ARG A 265 3.59 -20.05 11.24
C ARG A 265 4.37 -21.21 10.63
N ASN A 266 4.44 -21.22 9.32
CA ASN A 266 5.27 -22.17 8.59
C ASN A 266 6.74 -21.82 8.89
N LYS A 267 7.27 -22.40 9.96
CA LYS A 267 8.65 -22.22 10.45
C LYS A 267 9.74 -22.51 9.41
N ARG A 268 9.36 -22.98 8.21
CA ARG A 268 10.32 -23.37 7.16
C ARG A 268 10.86 -22.22 6.32
N ASN A 269 10.26 -21.02 6.34
CA ASN A 269 10.74 -19.88 5.54
C ASN A 269 11.59 -18.86 6.32
N ARG A 270 11.92 -19.13 7.58
CA ARG A 270 13.00 -18.41 8.27
C ARG A 270 14.37 -18.93 7.82
N ARG A 271 14.62 -19.05 6.53
CA ARG A 271 15.99 -18.97 6.04
C ARG A 271 16.38 -17.51 6.16
N ALA A 272 17.11 -17.21 7.22
CA ALA A 272 17.85 -15.98 7.38
C ALA A 272 18.64 -15.75 6.08
N VAL A 273 18.11 -14.90 5.21
CA VAL A 273 18.98 -14.15 4.33
C VAL A 273 19.80 -13.33 5.31
N PRO A 274 21.11 -13.46 5.37
CA PRO A 274 21.93 -12.65 6.25
C PRO A 274 21.78 -11.20 5.77
N PHE A 275 20.82 -10.49 6.34
CA PHE A 275 20.67 -9.07 6.17
C PHE A 275 21.77 -8.45 7.03
N MET A 276 22.95 -8.27 6.45
CA MET A 276 23.98 -7.43 7.03
C MET A 276 23.49 -5.98 6.89
N ILE A 277 22.64 -5.56 7.83
CA ILE A 277 22.47 -4.14 8.11
C ILE A 277 23.79 -3.72 8.76
N ASN A 278 24.64 -3.09 7.97
CA ASN A 278 25.77 -2.38 8.52
C ASN A 278 25.17 -1.27 9.40
N LYS A 279 25.41 -1.30 10.70
CA LYS A 279 24.87 -0.31 11.67
C LYS A 279 25.19 1.15 11.30
N THR A 280 26.12 1.35 10.36
CA THR A 280 26.49 2.67 9.83
C THR A 280 25.53 3.23 8.78
N ASP A 281 24.65 2.40 8.18
CA ASP A 281 23.75 2.88 7.11
C ASP A 281 22.40 3.43 7.63
N ILE A 282 22.15 3.36 8.95
CA ILE A 282 20.91 3.86 9.58
C ILE A 282 21.05 5.31 10.05
N PHE A 283 22.30 5.86 10.13
CA PHE A 283 22.56 7.18 10.74
C PHE A 283 23.36 8.15 9.86
N HIS A 284 23.25 8.08 8.54
CA HIS A 284 23.78 9.16 7.67
C HIS A 284 22.78 9.54 6.62
#